data_28d8f7a19c5aea06f62afc8c2b018112
#
_entry.id   28d8f7a19c5aea06f62afc8c2b018112
#
_cell.length_a   1.000
_cell.length_b   1.000
_cell.length_c   1.000
_cell.angle_alpha   90.00
_cell.angle_beta   90.00
_cell.angle_gamma   90.00
#
_symmetry.space_group_name_H-M   'P 1'
#
loop_
_entity.id
_entity.type
_entity.pdbx_description
1 polymer ?
#
loop_
_entity_poly.entity_id
_entity_poly.type
_entity_poly.pdbx_seq_one_letter_code
_entity_poly.pdbx_strand_id
1 'polypeptide(L)'
;MSFAADLAKFPSATSVTVNSEGGAVTTNLQQGLAKLWCNWAGSATVNDSFNTASITDNGTGNFSVNTTNALANVNYCRAGFAVNTAGTSGVLLDSTTTITQTDSTTVISIEVNYLNDGAVDGNRDEVIVHGDLA
;
A
#
# COMPACT_ATOMS: atom_id res chain seq x y z
N MET A 1 -26.18 -17.61 -22.33
CA MET A 1 -24.76 -17.18 -22.37
C MET A 1 -24.01 -17.95 -21.29
N SER A 2 -22.86 -18.50 -21.60
CA SER A 2 -22.10 -19.36 -20.67
C SER A 2 -21.22 -18.48 -19.80
N PHE A 3 -21.24 -18.69 -18.49
CA PHE A 3 -20.35 -18.03 -17.52
C PHE A 3 -18.87 -18.06 -17.93
N ALA A 4 -18.43 -19.11 -18.62
CA ALA A 4 -17.07 -19.24 -19.10
C ALA A 4 -16.71 -18.22 -20.19
N ALA A 5 -17.66 -17.82 -21.03
CA ALA A 5 -17.44 -16.81 -22.08
C ALA A 5 -17.37 -15.40 -21.50
N ASP A 6 -18.00 -15.15 -20.36
CA ASP A 6 -17.95 -13.84 -19.69
C ASP A 6 -16.65 -13.71 -18.87
N LEU A 7 -16.17 -14.76 -18.21
CA LEU A 7 -14.87 -14.76 -17.53
C LEU A 7 -13.70 -14.60 -18.52
N ALA A 8 -13.79 -15.13 -19.72
CA ALA A 8 -12.72 -15.01 -20.72
C ALA A 8 -12.53 -13.57 -21.25
N LYS A 9 -13.45 -12.67 -20.97
CA LYS A 9 -13.36 -11.24 -21.33
C LYS A 9 -12.61 -10.40 -20.31
N PHE A 10 -12.46 -10.87 -19.08
CA PHE A 10 -11.76 -10.13 -18.03
C PHE A 10 -10.30 -9.78 -18.36
N PRO A 11 -9.48 -10.68 -18.96
CA PRO A 11 -8.08 -10.38 -19.23
C PRO A 11 -7.85 -9.35 -20.36
N SER A 12 -8.86 -9.11 -21.19
CA SER A 12 -8.73 -8.22 -22.36
C SER A 12 -9.50 -6.90 -22.21
N ALA A 13 -10.21 -6.71 -21.10
CA ALA A 13 -10.96 -5.48 -20.87
C ALA A 13 -10.02 -4.36 -20.40
N THR A 14 -9.96 -3.27 -21.14
CA THR A 14 -9.24 -2.04 -20.74
C THR A 14 -9.89 -1.37 -19.53
N SER A 15 -11.15 -1.69 -19.24
CA SER A 15 -11.83 -1.28 -18.02
C SER A 15 -12.91 -2.30 -17.66
N VAL A 16 -12.93 -2.74 -16.42
CA VAL A 16 -14.01 -3.54 -15.84
C VAL A 16 -14.79 -2.64 -14.90
N THR A 17 -16.07 -2.44 -15.16
CA THR A 17 -16.95 -1.69 -14.28
C THR A 17 -17.92 -2.63 -13.56
N VAL A 18 -18.22 -2.31 -12.31
CA VAL A 18 -19.23 -2.99 -11.52
C VAL A 18 -20.34 -2.00 -11.17
N ASN A 19 -21.58 -2.49 -11.16
CA ASN A 19 -22.70 -1.69 -10.73
C ASN A 19 -22.65 -1.49 -9.21
N SER A 20 -23.07 -0.32 -8.75
CA SER A 20 -23.37 -0.10 -7.34
C SER A 20 -24.45 -1.07 -6.85
N GLU A 21 -24.58 -1.24 -5.57
CA GLU A 21 -25.58 -2.12 -4.95
C GLU A 21 -27.01 -1.78 -5.39
N GLY A 22 -27.33 -0.51 -5.70
CA GLY A 22 -28.58 -0.08 -6.30
C GLY A 22 -28.62 -0.10 -7.82
N GLY A 23 -27.57 -0.50 -8.50
CA GLY A 23 -27.50 -0.59 -9.96
C GLY A 23 -27.49 0.74 -10.72
N ALA A 24 -27.58 1.86 -10.04
CA ALA A 24 -27.74 3.20 -10.65
C ALA A 24 -26.40 3.84 -11.07
N VAL A 25 -25.29 3.42 -10.50
CA VAL A 25 -23.96 3.97 -10.75
C VAL A 25 -22.99 2.82 -11.01
N THR A 26 -22.04 3.04 -11.90
CA THR A 26 -20.95 2.08 -12.17
C THR A 26 -19.63 2.59 -11.57
N THR A 27 -18.83 1.68 -11.09
CA THR A 27 -17.46 1.95 -10.60
C THR A 27 -16.48 1.07 -11.36
N ASN A 28 -15.33 1.62 -11.72
CA ASN A 28 -14.23 0.83 -12.27
C ASN A 28 -13.68 -0.10 -11.19
N LEU A 29 -13.71 -1.41 -11.43
CA LEU A 29 -13.21 -2.39 -10.47
C LEU A 29 -11.73 -2.18 -10.13
N GLN A 30 -10.92 -1.77 -11.10
CA GLN A 30 -9.50 -1.51 -10.90
C GLN A 30 -9.25 -0.38 -9.89
N GLN A 31 -10.11 0.65 -9.88
CA GLN A 31 -9.99 1.75 -8.90
C GLN A 31 -10.21 1.28 -7.46
N GLY A 32 -11.06 0.29 -7.27
CA GLY A 32 -11.33 -0.29 -5.94
C GLY A 32 -10.27 -1.26 -5.43
N LEU A 33 -9.36 -1.74 -6.28
CA LEU A 33 -8.34 -2.71 -5.90
C LEU A 33 -7.08 -2.01 -5.36
N ALA A 34 -6.47 -2.62 -4.35
CA ALA A 34 -5.14 -2.22 -3.90
C ALA A 34 -4.13 -2.33 -5.05
N LYS A 35 -3.24 -1.35 -5.17
CA LYS A 35 -2.17 -1.31 -6.16
C LYS A 35 -0.83 -1.80 -5.60
N LEU A 36 -0.75 -1.79 -4.29
CA LEU A 36 0.37 -2.33 -3.54
C LEU A 36 -0.12 -2.69 -2.14
N TRP A 37 0.42 -3.75 -1.59
CA TRP A 37 0.44 -3.99 -0.15
C TRP A 37 1.74 -4.69 0.22
N CYS A 38 2.19 -4.46 1.44
CA CYS A 38 3.39 -5.07 1.98
C CYS A 38 3.26 -5.26 3.49
N ASN A 39 3.75 -6.40 3.95
CA ASN A 39 3.97 -6.70 5.36
C ASN A 39 5.45 -6.99 5.54
N TRP A 40 6.10 -6.29 6.47
CA TRP A 40 7.53 -6.45 6.73
C TRP A 40 7.85 -6.39 8.23
N ALA A 41 9.02 -6.87 8.62
CA ALA A 41 9.58 -6.69 9.95
C ALA A 41 10.35 -5.36 10.03
N GLY A 42 10.50 -4.80 11.23
CA GLY A 42 11.27 -3.58 11.47
C GLY A 42 12.74 -3.62 11.00
N SER A 43 13.24 -4.81 10.68
CA SER A 43 14.53 -5.02 9.98
C SER A 43 14.44 -4.88 8.46
N ALA A 44 13.38 -4.29 7.91
CA ALA A 44 13.09 -4.20 6.48
C ALA A 44 12.97 -5.55 5.74
N THR A 45 12.76 -6.64 6.48
CA THR A 45 12.55 -7.97 5.90
C THR A 45 11.09 -8.12 5.48
N VAL A 46 10.85 -8.26 4.17
CA VAL A 46 9.51 -8.49 3.62
C VAL A 46 9.04 -9.90 3.99
N ASN A 47 7.88 -9.98 4.65
CA ASN A 47 7.22 -11.25 4.98
C ASN A 47 6.34 -11.72 3.81
N ASP A 48 5.52 -10.78 3.29
CA ASP A 48 4.65 -11.02 2.13
C ASP A 48 4.25 -9.69 1.50
N SER A 49 3.94 -9.68 0.20
CA SER A 49 3.64 -8.44 -0.51
C SER A 49 3.00 -8.64 -1.88
N PHE A 50 2.42 -7.57 -2.38
CA PHE A 50 1.99 -7.41 -3.77
C PHE A 50 2.53 -6.09 -4.33
N ASN A 51 3.11 -6.13 -5.52
CA ASN A 51 3.72 -4.98 -6.22
C ASN A 51 4.84 -4.29 -5.44
N THR A 52 5.47 -4.96 -4.48
CA THR A 52 6.63 -4.49 -3.72
C THR A 52 7.89 -5.19 -4.22
N ALA A 53 8.90 -4.43 -4.59
CA ALA A 53 10.21 -4.95 -5.00
C ALA A 53 11.12 -5.15 -3.79
N SER A 54 11.14 -4.19 -2.87
CA SER A 54 11.96 -4.23 -1.65
C SER A 54 11.48 -3.20 -0.62
N ILE A 55 11.92 -3.36 0.62
CA ILE A 55 11.90 -2.31 1.64
C ILE A 55 13.32 -1.80 1.84
N THR A 56 13.49 -0.49 1.93
CA THR A 56 14.75 0.13 2.34
C THR A 56 14.57 0.70 3.74
N ASP A 57 15.42 0.31 4.67
CA ASP A 57 15.53 0.91 5.99
C ASP A 57 16.38 2.19 5.87
N ASN A 58 15.78 3.32 6.23
CA ASN A 58 16.41 4.64 6.19
C ASN A 58 16.77 5.15 7.60
N GLY A 59 16.58 4.33 8.60
CA GLY A 59 16.79 4.64 10.02
C GLY A 59 15.52 4.40 10.83
N THR A 60 15.62 4.52 12.13
CA THR A 60 14.55 4.18 13.07
C THR A 60 13.18 4.71 12.65
N GLY A 61 12.24 3.82 12.42
CA GLY A 61 10.88 4.12 12.00
C GLY A 61 10.75 4.70 10.59
N ASN A 62 11.80 4.72 9.81
CA ASN A 62 11.79 5.36 8.49
C ASN A 62 12.10 4.36 7.38
N PHE A 63 11.12 4.07 6.56
CA PHE A 63 11.20 3.05 5.52
C PHE A 63 10.79 3.60 4.15
N SER A 64 11.39 3.04 3.10
CA SER A 64 10.93 3.21 1.73
C SER A 64 10.41 1.90 1.19
N VAL A 65 9.15 1.87 0.77
CA VAL A 65 8.57 0.76 0.03
C VAL A 65 8.81 1.00 -1.46
N ASN A 66 9.69 0.20 -2.05
CA ASN A 66 10.03 0.28 -3.47
C ASN A 66 9.06 -0.59 -4.27
N THR A 67 8.44 -0.04 -5.31
CA THR A 67 7.44 -0.76 -6.10
C THR A 67 8.09 -1.60 -7.22
N THR A 68 7.47 -2.72 -7.57
CA THR A 68 7.84 -3.50 -8.76
C THR A 68 7.35 -2.82 -10.04
N ASN A 69 6.09 -2.37 -10.03
CA ASN A 69 5.50 -1.60 -11.13
C ASN A 69 5.15 -0.21 -10.61
N ALA A 70 5.51 0.80 -11.38
CA ALA A 70 5.27 2.19 -11.01
C ALA A 70 3.77 2.50 -10.85
N LEU A 71 3.45 3.41 -9.94
CA LEU A 71 2.16 4.07 -9.89
C LEU A 71 2.09 5.15 -10.97
N ALA A 72 0.91 5.48 -11.47
CA ALA A 72 0.73 6.47 -12.52
C ALA A 72 1.13 7.89 -12.08
N ASN A 73 0.96 8.19 -10.80
CA ASN A 73 1.27 9.49 -10.19
C ASN A 73 1.45 9.34 -8.68
N VAL A 74 1.75 10.44 -7.99
CA VAL A 74 1.94 10.48 -6.53
C VAL A 74 0.65 10.74 -5.73
N ASN A 75 -0.49 10.85 -6.41
CA ASN A 75 -1.80 11.11 -5.78
C ASN A 75 -2.48 9.81 -5.35
N TYR A 76 -1.78 8.96 -4.64
CA TYR A 76 -2.31 7.72 -4.09
C TYR A 76 -2.69 7.89 -2.61
N CYS A 77 -3.62 7.05 -2.17
CA CYS A 77 -3.99 6.95 -0.77
C CYS A 77 -3.30 5.74 -0.14
N ARG A 78 -2.75 5.92 1.05
CA ARG A 78 -2.12 4.84 1.82
C ARG A 78 -2.75 4.72 3.20
N ALA A 79 -2.81 3.49 3.70
CA ALA A 79 -3.15 3.19 5.08
C ALA A 79 -2.22 2.08 5.59
N GLY A 80 -1.95 2.05 6.87
CA GLY A 80 -1.11 1.01 7.42
C GLY A 80 -1.13 0.96 8.94
N PHE A 81 -0.52 -0.10 9.46
CA PHE A 81 -0.37 -0.34 10.89
C PHE A 81 1.03 -0.86 11.17
N ALA A 82 1.49 -0.65 12.40
CA ALA A 82 2.66 -1.31 12.92
C ALA A 82 2.37 -1.90 14.31
N VAL A 83 3.04 -2.99 14.61
CA VAL A 83 2.90 -3.72 15.87
C VAL A 83 4.25 -3.79 16.55
N ASN A 84 4.30 -3.38 17.83
CA ASN A 84 5.48 -3.56 18.68
C ASN A 84 5.33 -4.75 19.62
N THR A 85 6.44 -5.32 20.06
CA THR A 85 6.53 -6.43 21.04
C THR A 85 5.89 -6.11 22.39
N ALA A 86 5.81 -4.86 22.78
CA ALA A 86 5.26 -4.45 24.07
C ALA A 86 3.73 -4.41 24.11
N GLY A 87 3.04 -4.88 23.07
CA GLY A 87 1.57 -4.87 23.03
C GLY A 87 0.95 -3.47 22.92
N THR A 88 1.76 -2.44 22.74
CA THR A 88 1.29 -1.10 22.42
C THR A 88 0.99 -1.04 20.92
N SER A 89 -0.28 -1.11 20.60
CA SER A 89 -0.78 -0.94 19.25
C SER A 89 -1.10 0.52 19.00
N GLY A 90 -0.85 0.97 17.82
CA GLY A 90 -1.27 2.26 17.34
C GLY A 90 -0.14 3.02 16.69
N VAL A 91 0.01 2.79 15.42
CA VAL A 91 0.93 3.57 14.63
C VAL A 91 0.16 4.24 13.54
N LEU A 92 0.30 5.53 13.50
CA LEU A 92 -0.02 6.28 12.31
C LEU A 92 1.18 6.27 11.38
N LEU A 93 0.91 5.98 10.13
CA LEU A 93 1.82 6.29 9.05
C LEU A 93 1.74 7.81 8.82
N ASP A 94 2.56 8.56 9.49
CA ASP A 94 2.65 9.99 9.28
C ASP A 94 4.02 10.36 8.71
N SER A 95 4.03 11.33 7.81
CA SER A 95 5.21 11.81 7.12
C SER A 95 5.67 13.19 7.59
N THR A 96 5.45 13.56 8.85
CA THR A 96 5.45 14.98 9.18
C THR A 96 6.76 15.57 9.70
N THR A 97 7.74 14.79 10.17
CA THR A 97 8.89 15.45 10.82
C THR A 97 10.27 14.87 10.51
N THR A 98 10.40 13.64 10.08
CA THR A 98 11.69 12.97 9.92
C THR A 98 11.92 12.29 8.59
N ILE A 99 10.89 12.19 7.73
CA ILE A 99 11.07 11.56 6.42
C ILE A 99 12.00 12.41 5.57
N THR A 100 13.15 11.85 5.27
CA THR A 100 14.12 12.43 4.34
C THR A 100 13.86 12.03 2.88
N GLN A 101 13.01 11.03 2.67
CA GLN A 101 12.63 10.54 1.35
C GLN A 101 11.35 11.23 0.87
N THR A 102 11.31 11.46 -0.43
CA THR A 102 10.14 12.01 -1.11
C THR A 102 9.37 10.91 -1.81
N ASP A 103 8.06 10.90 -1.64
CA ASP A 103 7.17 10.03 -2.40
C ASP A 103 7.38 10.21 -3.91
N SER A 104 7.37 9.09 -4.62
CA SER A 104 7.45 9.06 -6.08
C SER A 104 6.51 7.99 -6.65
N THR A 105 6.48 7.84 -7.95
CA THR A 105 5.71 6.75 -8.58
C THR A 105 6.28 5.36 -8.32
N THR A 106 7.53 5.27 -7.84
CA THR A 106 8.23 4.00 -7.58
C THR A 106 8.67 3.83 -6.13
N VAL A 107 8.52 4.85 -5.31
CA VAL A 107 8.92 4.83 -3.88
C VAL A 107 7.80 5.43 -3.04
N ILE A 108 7.37 4.71 -2.03
CA ILE A 108 6.39 5.16 -1.04
C ILE A 108 7.12 5.28 0.28
N SER A 109 7.24 6.51 0.78
CA SER A 109 7.91 6.81 2.04
C SER A 109 6.97 6.53 3.21
N ILE A 110 7.46 5.83 4.20
CA ILE A 110 6.69 5.41 5.38
C ILE A 110 7.45 5.85 6.63
N GLU A 111 6.75 6.50 7.54
CA GLU A 111 7.22 6.73 8.89
C GLU A 111 6.37 5.96 9.89
N VAL A 112 7.02 5.22 10.76
CA VAL A 112 6.41 4.43 11.83
C VAL A 112 6.61 5.16 13.15
N ASN A 113 5.52 5.70 13.70
CA ASN A 113 5.55 6.46 14.95
C ASN A 113 4.59 5.88 15.99
N TYR A 114 5.02 5.80 17.25
CA TYR A 114 4.12 5.57 18.37
C TYR A 114 3.73 6.90 19.03
N LEU A 115 2.47 7.00 19.42
CA LEU A 115 1.83 8.21 19.92
C LEU A 115 2.59 8.94 21.05
N ASN A 116 3.51 8.27 21.75
CA ASN A 116 4.26 8.86 22.86
C ASN A 116 5.77 8.62 22.79
N ASP A 117 6.27 7.84 21.82
CA ASP A 117 7.66 7.38 21.78
C ASP A 117 8.42 7.87 20.54
N GLY A 118 7.75 8.55 19.60
CA GLY A 118 8.36 8.99 18.34
C GLY A 118 8.56 7.85 17.34
N ALA A 119 9.54 8.01 16.46
CA ALA A 119 9.85 7.05 15.41
C ALA A 119 10.41 5.74 16.00
N VAL A 120 9.89 4.60 15.55
CA VAL A 120 10.29 3.27 16.03
C VAL A 120 10.26 2.25 14.91
N ASP A 121 11.10 1.22 15.02
CA ASP A 121 11.03 0.03 14.16
C ASP A 121 9.99 -0.92 14.77
N GLY A 122 8.90 -1.12 14.06
CA GLY A 122 7.87 -2.08 14.46
C GLY A 122 8.37 -3.52 14.37
N ASN A 123 7.76 -4.42 15.10
CA ASN A 123 8.02 -5.86 14.91
C ASN A 123 7.37 -6.39 13.64
N ARG A 124 6.28 -5.75 13.26
CA ARG A 124 5.56 -5.99 12.02
C ARG A 124 4.91 -4.70 11.59
N ASP A 125 5.24 -4.28 10.40
CA ASP A 125 4.73 -3.09 9.75
C ASP A 125 3.94 -3.49 8.51
N GLU A 126 2.86 -2.79 8.22
CA GLU A 126 1.95 -3.12 7.13
C GLU A 126 1.49 -1.85 6.42
N VAL A 127 1.46 -1.90 5.10
CA VAL A 127 0.91 -0.82 4.27
C VAL A 127 0.04 -1.37 3.15
N ILE A 128 -1.02 -0.66 2.84
CA ILE A 128 -1.85 -0.84 1.64
C ILE A 128 -1.94 0.48 0.91
N VAL A 129 -1.90 0.44 -0.41
CA VAL A 129 -1.95 1.62 -1.28
C VAL A 129 -3.03 1.46 -2.34
N HIS A 130 -3.85 2.49 -2.48
CA HIS A 130 -4.84 2.65 -3.53
C HIS A 130 -4.48 3.85 -4.40
N GLY A 131 -4.58 3.70 -5.70
CA GLY A 131 -4.24 4.71 -6.71
C GLY A 131 -4.35 4.12 -8.10
N ASP A 132 -3.61 4.65 -9.05
CA ASP A 132 -3.53 4.15 -10.42
C ASP A 132 -2.15 3.53 -10.67
N LEU A 133 -2.10 2.40 -11.38
CA LEU A 133 -0.86 1.89 -11.96
C LEU A 133 -0.54 2.63 -13.27
N ALA A 134 0.76 2.80 -13.56
CA ALA A 134 1.23 3.40 -14.80
C ALA A 134 0.96 2.49 -16.02
#